data_d7f90ded6925a7e830b3a29e813d779c
#
_entry.id   d7f90ded6925a7e830b3a29e813d779c
#
_cell.length_a   1.000
_cell.length_b   1.000
_cell.length_c   1.000
_cell.angle_alpha   90.00
_cell.angle_beta   90.00
_cell.angle_gamma   90.00
#
_symmetry.space_group_name_H-M   'P 1'
#
loop_
_entity.id
_entity.type
_entity.pdbx_description
1 polymer ?
#
loop_
_entity_poly.entity_id
_entity_poly.type
_entity_poly.pdbx_seq_one_letter_code
_entity_poly.pdbx_strand_id
1 'polypeptide(L)'
;LNVWDFGGQEIYHATHQFFLTKRSLYLLVCNCRTSEEENRLEYWLKLIQTFGDQSPVIIVGNKKDEQPFDINRKALLEKYPNIKAILETSCLTGQGITELRNAIMQEIGQLKEVYDPLPLPWFEVKEQLEAMTEDFIPYSDYIGICFNKKIPEEENQEQLIDLLHRLGLVLSFRNHPLLQSTNVLNPDWVTQGIYALLSDEILKTKKKGIFSVSELTRILDNQRYPEKRHHFLISLMQEFQLCFKLNQSQQYLIPGLLPKEEPENTDLGQNCLNFQYHYRILPESIISRFIIISRFIVLNHEKIHKQTYWRSGVILFHQEGSEIFNLACIKADFEDKKIFITINGRDQTRRLFLALIRDIFQKIHNTFANLEVSEWVPVPNYPNHPPLD
;
A
#
# COMPACT_ATOMS: atom_id res chain seq x y z
N LEU A 1 15.16 18.76 -1.22
CA LEU A 1 14.80 17.65 -0.35
C LEU A 1 13.29 17.55 -0.24
N ASN A 2 12.71 16.44 -0.73
CA ASN A 2 11.29 16.18 -0.59
C ASN A 2 11.07 15.37 0.68
N VAL A 3 10.10 15.78 1.48
CA VAL A 3 9.74 15.11 2.72
C VAL A 3 8.31 14.60 2.59
N TRP A 4 8.15 13.29 2.78
CA TRP A 4 6.85 12.63 2.79
C TRP A 4 6.50 12.25 4.22
N ASP A 5 5.36 12.73 4.72
CA ASP A 5 4.84 12.38 6.03
C ASP A 5 3.73 11.33 5.89
N PHE A 6 3.91 10.20 6.57
CA PHE A 6 2.97 9.08 6.55
C PHE A 6 2.34 8.89 7.91
N GLY A 7 1.03 8.95 7.99
CA GLY A 7 0.30 8.63 9.21
C GLY A 7 0.50 7.17 9.62
N GLY A 8 0.83 6.92 10.91
CA GLY A 8 1.04 5.58 11.45
C GLY A 8 -0.23 4.75 11.67
N GLN A 9 -1.41 5.27 11.33
CA GLN A 9 -2.67 4.58 11.55
C GLN A 9 -2.85 3.42 10.57
N GLU A 10 -3.37 2.31 11.07
CA GLU A 10 -3.56 1.06 10.34
C GLU A 10 -4.29 1.24 8.99
N ILE A 11 -5.29 2.13 8.97
CA ILE A 11 -6.11 2.39 7.77
C ILE A 11 -5.30 2.94 6.58
N TYR A 12 -4.14 3.57 6.84
CA TYR A 12 -3.28 4.15 5.82
C TYR A 12 -2.17 3.22 5.32
N HIS A 13 -1.95 2.07 5.97
CA HIS A 13 -0.85 1.16 5.64
C HIS A 13 -0.91 0.67 4.18
N ALA A 14 -2.11 0.48 3.64
CA ALA A 14 -2.28 0.06 2.26
C ALA A 14 -1.81 1.10 1.24
N THR A 15 -1.73 2.39 1.62
CA THR A 15 -1.27 3.48 0.74
C THR A 15 0.24 3.67 0.78
N HIS A 16 0.89 3.37 1.88
CA HIS A 16 2.33 3.65 2.08
C HIS A 16 3.20 2.96 1.04
N GLN A 17 2.87 1.72 0.66
CA GLN A 17 3.63 0.92 -0.31
C GLN A 17 3.87 1.62 -1.66
N PHE A 18 3.01 2.56 -2.06
CA PHE A 18 3.11 3.27 -3.34
C PHE A 18 4.09 4.43 -3.32
N PHE A 19 4.52 4.82 -2.12
CA PHE A 19 5.42 5.94 -1.91
C PHE A 19 6.76 5.52 -1.30
N LEU A 20 6.88 4.28 -0.81
CA LEU A 20 8.13 3.76 -0.29
C LEU A 20 9.07 3.41 -1.44
N THR A 21 10.22 4.07 -1.52
CA THR A 21 11.20 3.91 -2.60
C THR A 21 12.56 3.46 -2.09
N LYS A 22 13.35 2.83 -2.96
CA LYS A 22 14.72 2.33 -2.64
C LYS A 22 15.78 3.43 -2.49
N ARG A 23 15.46 4.69 -2.83
CA ARG A 23 16.38 5.83 -2.85
C ARG A 23 16.01 6.89 -1.84
N SER A 24 15.55 6.47 -0.68
CA SER A 24 15.05 7.35 0.37
C SER A 24 15.80 7.17 1.67
N LEU A 25 15.89 8.21 2.47
CA LEU A 25 16.19 8.10 3.88
C LEU A 25 14.86 8.00 4.64
N TYR A 26 14.72 6.98 5.47
CA TYR A 26 13.53 6.77 6.27
C TYR A 26 13.72 7.26 7.70
N LEU A 27 12.79 8.07 8.18
CA LEU A 27 12.67 8.46 9.58
C LEU A 27 11.51 7.70 10.20
N LEU A 28 11.81 6.77 11.12
CA LEU A 28 10.79 6.03 11.85
C LEU A 28 10.58 6.71 13.21
N VAL A 29 9.52 7.53 13.28
CA VAL A 29 9.20 8.32 14.47
C VAL A 29 8.31 7.51 15.41
N CYS A 30 8.81 7.25 16.60
CA CYS A 30 8.15 6.50 17.66
C CYS A 30 7.79 7.43 18.83
N ASN A 31 6.78 7.04 19.60
CA ASN A 31 6.39 7.74 20.81
C ASN A 31 7.11 7.09 22.02
N CYS A 32 7.95 7.84 22.72
CA CYS A 32 8.65 7.31 23.90
C CYS A 32 7.73 6.86 25.04
N ARG A 33 6.48 7.33 25.08
CA ARG A 33 5.49 6.95 26.11
C ARG A 33 4.88 5.56 25.91
N THR A 34 5.11 4.94 24.78
CA THR A 34 4.54 3.63 24.41
C THR A 34 5.64 2.59 24.25
N SER A 35 5.29 1.32 24.43
CA SER A 35 6.23 0.21 24.29
C SER A 35 6.74 0.04 22.84
N GLU A 36 7.74 -0.82 22.64
CA GLU A 36 8.25 -1.18 21.32
C GLU A 36 7.14 -1.85 20.48
N GLU A 37 6.33 -2.72 21.11
CA GLU A 37 5.20 -3.41 20.48
C GLU A 37 4.10 -2.42 20.06
N GLU A 38 3.71 -1.48 20.95
CA GLU A 38 2.71 -0.46 20.65
C GLU A 38 3.16 0.48 19.53
N ASN A 39 4.44 0.82 19.47
CA ASN A 39 5.04 1.54 18.35
C ASN A 39 5.13 0.69 17.06
N ARG A 40 4.90 -0.61 17.14
CA ARG A 40 5.02 -1.56 16.00
C ARG A 40 6.37 -1.44 15.28
N LEU A 41 7.44 -1.20 16.03
CA LEU A 41 8.76 -0.84 15.50
C LEU A 41 9.29 -1.90 14.52
N GLU A 42 9.23 -3.18 14.90
CA GLU A 42 9.63 -4.28 14.02
C GLU A 42 8.80 -4.38 12.74
N TYR A 43 7.50 -4.13 12.83
CA TYR A 43 6.62 -4.11 11.66
C TYR A 43 7.09 -3.07 10.64
N TRP A 44 7.34 -1.83 11.09
CA TRP A 44 7.78 -0.74 10.22
C TRP A 44 9.16 -0.98 9.63
N LEU A 45 10.12 -1.46 10.42
CA LEU A 45 11.46 -1.78 9.94
C LEU A 45 11.44 -2.83 8.83
N LYS A 46 10.64 -3.86 9.01
CA LYS A 46 10.48 -4.91 8.01
C LYS A 46 9.74 -4.39 6.77
N LEU A 47 8.71 -3.55 6.93
CA LEU A 47 8.01 -2.92 5.82
C LEU A 47 8.98 -2.07 4.97
N ILE A 48 9.82 -1.28 5.63
CA ILE A 48 10.88 -0.49 4.97
C ILE A 48 11.85 -1.43 4.24
N GLN A 49 12.29 -2.54 4.83
CA GLN A 49 13.13 -3.51 4.14
C GLN A 49 12.45 -4.10 2.90
N THR A 50 11.16 -4.37 2.98
CA THR A 50 10.39 -4.97 1.88
C THR A 50 10.29 -4.03 0.67
N PHE A 51 10.09 -2.75 0.88
CA PHE A 51 9.89 -1.75 -0.19
C PHE A 51 11.12 -0.87 -0.44
N GLY A 52 11.79 -0.46 0.62
CA GLY A 52 12.96 0.41 0.58
C GLY A 52 14.30 -0.32 0.45
N ASP A 53 14.31 -1.66 0.53
CA ASP A 53 15.50 -2.51 0.44
C ASP A 53 16.56 -2.13 1.50
N GLN A 54 17.75 -1.74 1.09
CA GLN A 54 18.86 -1.32 1.98
C GLN A 54 18.87 0.20 2.28
N SER A 55 17.79 0.90 1.98
CA SER A 55 17.66 2.33 2.29
C SER A 55 17.96 2.62 3.76
N PRO A 56 18.72 3.67 4.08
CA PRO A 56 19.07 4.01 5.44
C PRO A 56 17.84 4.39 6.26
N VAL A 57 17.83 4.00 7.54
CA VAL A 57 16.77 4.29 8.51
C VAL A 57 17.36 5.00 9.72
N ILE A 58 16.70 6.08 10.14
CA ILE A 58 16.93 6.70 11.45
C ILE A 58 15.68 6.47 12.30
N ILE A 59 15.85 5.86 13.47
CA ILE A 59 14.78 5.70 14.46
C ILE A 59 14.80 6.92 15.37
N VAL A 60 13.65 7.53 15.58
CA VAL A 60 13.49 8.75 16.38
C VAL A 60 12.47 8.50 17.49
N GLY A 61 12.92 8.39 18.75
CA GLY A 61 12.03 8.41 19.90
C GLY A 61 11.67 9.85 20.26
N ASN A 62 10.44 10.28 19.93
CA ASN A 62 9.95 11.61 20.28
C ASN A 62 9.24 11.61 21.64
N LYS A 63 9.13 12.79 22.25
CA LYS A 63 8.61 13.04 23.62
C LYS A 63 9.54 12.52 24.71
N LYS A 64 10.85 12.62 24.49
CA LYS A 64 11.88 12.30 25.48
C LYS A 64 11.74 13.10 26.79
N ASP A 65 11.14 14.29 26.71
CA ASP A 65 10.84 15.13 27.87
C ASP A 65 9.87 14.48 28.87
N GLU A 66 9.05 13.52 28.41
CA GLU A 66 8.11 12.79 29.25
C GLU A 66 8.67 11.43 29.73
N GLN A 67 9.33 10.68 28.82
CA GLN A 67 9.91 9.36 29.13
C GLN A 67 11.14 9.06 28.26
N PRO A 68 12.12 8.25 28.74
CA PRO A 68 13.21 7.76 27.90
C PRO A 68 12.68 6.76 26.87
N PHE A 69 13.37 6.67 25.73
CA PHE A 69 13.03 5.71 24.69
C PHE A 69 13.56 4.32 25.04
N ASP A 70 12.69 3.50 25.63
CA ASP A 70 13.01 2.15 26.11
C ASP A 70 12.85 1.12 25.01
N ILE A 71 13.95 0.79 24.33
CA ILE A 71 14.02 -0.22 23.25
C ILE A 71 15.34 -0.99 23.34
N ASN A 72 15.35 -2.21 22.84
CA ASN A 72 16.59 -3.00 22.75
C ASN A 72 17.45 -2.57 21.54
N ARG A 73 18.19 -1.43 21.70
CA ARG A 73 19.02 -0.83 20.64
C ARG A 73 20.02 -1.83 20.06
N LYS A 74 20.66 -2.66 20.89
CA LYS A 74 21.68 -3.61 20.44
C LYS A 74 21.06 -4.67 19.52
N ALA A 75 19.97 -5.28 19.94
CA ALA A 75 19.27 -6.29 19.15
C ALA A 75 18.76 -5.73 17.81
N LEU A 76 18.23 -4.49 17.80
CA LEU A 76 17.75 -3.83 16.59
C LEU A 76 18.87 -3.54 15.60
N LEU A 77 20.02 -3.02 16.06
CA LEU A 77 21.17 -2.74 15.19
C LEU A 77 21.80 -4.01 14.62
N GLU A 78 21.83 -5.10 15.40
CA GLU A 78 22.30 -6.41 14.91
C GLU A 78 21.35 -7.01 13.85
N LYS A 79 20.04 -6.86 14.06
CA LYS A 79 18.99 -7.43 13.21
C LYS A 79 18.74 -6.61 11.93
N TYR A 80 18.93 -5.29 11.99
CA TYR A 80 18.64 -4.35 10.89
C TYR A 80 19.86 -3.47 10.59
N PRO A 81 20.82 -3.92 9.76
CA PRO A 81 22.07 -3.20 9.49
C PRO A 81 21.88 -1.85 8.76
N ASN A 82 20.71 -1.63 8.18
CA ASN A 82 20.34 -0.37 7.53
C ASN A 82 19.92 0.73 8.53
N ILE A 83 19.78 0.43 9.82
CA ILE A 83 19.60 1.46 10.85
C ILE A 83 20.94 2.20 11.03
N LYS A 84 20.92 3.52 10.77
CA LYS A 84 22.11 4.39 10.85
C LYS A 84 22.22 5.11 12.19
N ALA A 85 21.07 5.47 12.79
CA ALA A 85 21.03 6.10 14.09
C ALA A 85 19.74 5.78 14.83
N ILE A 86 19.81 5.81 16.17
CA ILE A 86 18.67 5.77 17.07
C ILE A 86 18.79 6.99 17.99
N LEU A 87 17.92 7.97 17.76
CA LEU A 87 17.97 9.29 18.41
C LEU A 87 16.72 9.52 19.26
N GLU A 88 16.88 10.33 20.27
CA GLU A 88 15.78 10.75 21.14
C GLU A 88 15.56 12.25 20.99
N THR A 89 14.30 12.65 20.79
CA THR A 89 13.93 14.05 20.57
C THR A 89 12.76 14.47 21.43
N SER A 90 12.64 15.75 21.66
CA SER A 90 11.41 16.40 22.13
C SER A 90 11.08 17.58 21.25
N CYS A 91 10.00 17.48 20.51
CA CYS A 91 9.49 18.62 19.73
C CYS A 91 9.01 19.78 20.64
N LEU A 92 8.64 19.49 21.90
CA LEU A 92 8.20 20.49 22.87
C LEU A 92 9.37 21.37 23.34
N THR A 93 10.49 20.74 23.68
CA THR A 93 11.65 21.43 24.26
C THR A 93 12.75 21.77 23.24
N GLY A 94 12.69 21.19 22.06
CA GLY A 94 13.74 21.30 21.04
C GLY A 94 14.96 20.37 21.30
N GLN A 95 14.95 19.59 22.36
CA GLN A 95 16.05 18.67 22.68
C GLN A 95 16.22 17.61 21.59
N GLY A 96 17.46 17.31 21.19
CA GLY A 96 17.79 16.29 20.19
C GLY A 96 17.49 16.68 18.73
N ILE A 97 16.88 17.83 18.47
CA ILE A 97 16.51 18.25 17.10
C ILE A 97 17.73 18.59 16.25
N THR A 98 18.77 19.21 16.86
CA THR A 98 20.01 19.54 16.15
C THR A 98 20.76 18.27 15.76
N GLU A 99 20.85 17.29 16.65
CA GLU A 99 21.47 15.99 16.42
C GLU A 99 20.73 15.23 15.31
N LEU A 100 19.38 15.26 15.32
CA LEU A 100 18.57 14.66 14.27
C LEU A 100 18.83 15.32 12.90
N ARG A 101 18.89 16.65 12.84
CA ARG A 101 19.20 17.38 11.58
C ARG A 101 20.58 16.98 11.06
N ASN A 102 21.58 16.91 11.91
CA ASN A 102 22.94 16.52 11.53
C ASN A 102 22.97 15.08 11.00
N ALA A 103 22.31 14.14 11.67
CA ALA A 103 22.19 12.76 11.21
C ALA A 103 21.51 12.65 9.85
N ILE A 104 20.38 13.39 9.63
CA ILE A 104 19.70 13.44 8.34
C ILE A 104 20.63 13.95 7.25
N MET A 105 21.31 15.06 7.47
CA MET A 105 22.23 15.65 6.47
C MET A 105 23.40 14.73 6.16
N GLN A 106 23.95 14.05 7.16
CA GLN A 106 25.02 13.08 6.98
C GLN A 106 24.58 11.90 6.11
N GLU A 107 23.42 11.29 6.42
CA GLU A 107 22.95 10.11 5.67
C GLU A 107 22.50 10.46 4.25
N ILE A 108 21.86 11.62 4.04
CA ILE A 108 21.53 12.12 2.70
C ILE A 108 22.79 12.30 1.87
N GLY A 109 23.85 12.88 2.46
CA GLY A 109 25.14 13.07 1.78
C GLY A 109 25.85 11.76 1.37
N GLN A 110 25.42 10.61 1.90
CA GLN A 110 25.96 9.29 1.56
C GLN A 110 25.12 8.56 0.48
N LEU A 111 23.93 9.07 0.15
CA LEU A 111 23.13 8.50 -0.93
C LEU A 111 23.83 8.75 -2.26
N LYS A 112 24.13 7.68 -2.99
CA LYS A 112 24.95 7.73 -4.22
C LYS A 112 24.35 8.66 -5.28
N GLU A 113 23.05 8.65 -5.41
CA GLU A 113 22.30 9.36 -6.44
C GLU A 113 22.17 10.88 -6.18
N VAL A 114 22.50 11.36 -4.98
CA VAL A 114 22.45 12.81 -4.64
C VAL A 114 23.46 13.61 -5.47
N TYR A 115 24.54 12.97 -5.91
CA TYR A 115 25.60 13.60 -6.67
C TYR A 115 25.56 13.31 -8.18
N ASP A 116 24.51 12.62 -8.65
CA ASP A 116 24.34 12.37 -10.09
C ASP A 116 24.10 13.71 -10.82
N PRO A 117 24.90 14.03 -11.86
CA PRO A 117 24.75 15.29 -12.58
C PRO A 117 23.43 15.28 -13.37
N LEU A 118 22.60 16.27 -13.12
CA LEU A 118 21.36 16.49 -13.89
C LEU A 118 21.66 17.50 -15.01
N PRO A 119 21.32 17.22 -16.29
CA PRO A 119 21.43 18.20 -17.36
C PRO A 119 20.72 19.51 -17.00
N LEU A 120 21.38 20.66 -17.29
CA LEU A 120 20.83 21.96 -16.92
C LEU A 120 19.38 22.19 -17.40
N PRO A 121 19.00 21.83 -18.65
CA PRO A 121 17.60 21.95 -19.09
C PRO A 121 16.61 21.14 -18.24
N TRP A 122 17.02 19.93 -17.78
CA TRP A 122 16.21 19.07 -16.92
C TRP A 122 16.01 19.68 -15.54
N PHE A 123 17.09 20.28 -15.01
CA PHE A 123 17.02 21.01 -13.74
C PHE A 123 16.09 22.22 -13.83
N GLU A 124 16.13 22.98 -14.93
CA GLU A 124 15.25 24.12 -15.14
C GLU A 124 13.78 23.73 -15.26
N VAL A 125 13.45 22.59 -15.90
CA VAL A 125 12.08 22.02 -15.93
C VAL A 125 11.66 21.65 -14.51
N LYS A 126 12.52 20.95 -13.76
CA LYS A 126 12.25 20.58 -12.36
C LYS A 126 11.94 21.82 -11.50
N GLU A 127 12.78 22.86 -11.54
CA GLU A 127 12.55 24.09 -10.78
C GLU A 127 11.23 24.77 -11.16
N GLN A 128 10.89 24.79 -12.44
CA GLN A 128 9.64 25.37 -12.91
C GLN A 128 8.44 24.58 -12.39
N LEU A 129 8.47 23.26 -12.39
CA LEU A 129 7.39 22.41 -11.86
C LEU A 129 7.25 22.56 -10.34
N GLU A 130 8.36 22.65 -9.61
CA GLU A 130 8.35 22.88 -8.16
C GLU A 130 7.83 24.27 -7.76
N ALA A 131 8.02 25.26 -8.61
CA ALA A 131 7.52 26.62 -8.36
C ALA A 131 6.02 26.79 -8.68
N MET A 132 5.39 25.80 -9.33
CA MET A 132 3.96 25.82 -9.62
C MET A 132 3.14 25.61 -8.33
N THR A 133 2.02 26.29 -8.22
CA THR A 133 1.11 26.20 -7.07
C THR A 133 -0.06 25.25 -7.32
N GLU A 134 -0.19 24.79 -8.54
CA GLU A 134 -1.24 23.85 -8.95
C GLU A 134 -0.94 22.43 -8.43
N ASP A 135 -1.97 21.73 -7.97
CA ASP A 135 -1.82 20.34 -7.53
C ASP A 135 -1.52 19.37 -8.70
N PHE A 136 -1.84 19.77 -9.94
CA PHE A 136 -1.65 18.94 -11.15
C PHE A 136 -1.61 19.80 -12.42
N ILE A 137 -0.98 19.27 -13.48
CA ILE A 137 -0.98 19.87 -14.83
C ILE A 137 -1.34 18.82 -15.90
N PRO A 138 -1.93 19.23 -17.03
CA PRO A 138 -2.02 18.40 -18.24
C PRO A 138 -0.61 17.96 -18.71
N TYR A 139 -0.52 16.77 -19.27
CA TYR A 139 0.75 16.33 -19.85
C TYR A 139 1.21 17.23 -21.02
N SER A 140 0.25 17.79 -21.80
CA SER A 140 0.54 18.77 -22.84
C SER A 140 1.30 20.00 -22.32
N ASP A 141 0.96 20.47 -21.12
CA ASP A 141 1.57 21.65 -20.53
C ASP A 141 3.00 21.35 -20.08
N TYR A 142 3.22 20.13 -19.51
CA TYR A 142 4.57 19.62 -19.23
C TYR A 142 5.42 19.57 -20.50
N ILE A 143 4.88 19.06 -21.61
CA ILE A 143 5.58 19.04 -22.91
C ILE A 143 5.93 20.47 -23.35
N GLY A 144 4.99 21.43 -23.22
CA GLY A 144 5.23 22.83 -23.50
C GLY A 144 6.38 23.43 -22.68
N ILE A 145 6.48 23.07 -21.40
CA ILE A 145 7.60 23.46 -20.52
C ILE A 145 8.91 22.87 -21.04
N CYS A 146 8.94 21.59 -21.39
CA CYS A 146 10.11 20.92 -21.95
C CYS A 146 10.61 21.60 -23.22
N PHE A 147 9.72 21.90 -24.18
CA PHE A 147 10.07 22.64 -25.39
C PHE A 147 10.69 24.00 -25.10
N ASN A 148 10.12 24.77 -24.18
CA ASN A 148 10.61 26.08 -23.77
C ASN A 148 12.02 25.99 -23.14
N LYS A 149 12.35 24.87 -22.51
CA LYS A 149 13.66 24.59 -21.88
C LYS A 149 14.61 23.82 -22.81
N LYS A 150 14.34 23.80 -24.12
CA LYS A 150 15.18 23.16 -25.15
C LYS A 150 15.31 21.64 -25.03
N ILE A 151 14.23 20.98 -24.64
CA ILE A 151 14.07 19.51 -24.63
C ILE A 151 12.97 19.15 -25.62
N PRO A 152 13.26 19.14 -26.94
CA PRO A 152 12.23 18.85 -27.95
C PRO A 152 12.00 17.35 -28.19
N GLU A 153 12.96 16.48 -27.83
CA GLU A 153 12.91 15.05 -28.10
C GLU A 153 11.98 14.34 -27.10
N GLU A 154 11.02 13.59 -27.63
CA GLU A 154 10.02 12.84 -26.83
C GLU A 154 10.68 11.88 -25.84
N GLU A 155 11.74 11.17 -26.28
CA GLU A 155 12.47 10.24 -25.42
C GLU A 155 13.07 10.94 -24.17
N ASN A 156 13.68 12.13 -24.34
CA ASN A 156 14.21 12.91 -23.24
C ASN A 156 13.12 13.43 -22.30
N GLN A 157 11.94 13.80 -22.84
CA GLN A 157 10.78 14.22 -22.07
C GLN A 157 10.23 13.09 -21.23
N GLU A 158 10.11 11.88 -21.79
CA GLU A 158 9.67 10.69 -21.08
C GLU A 158 10.67 10.26 -20.00
N GLN A 159 11.97 10.24 -20.30
CA GLN A 159 13.00 9.94 -19.31
C GLN A 159 13.02 10.94 -18.14
N LEU A 160 12.81 12.23 -18.45
CA LEU A 160 12.74 13.27 -17.41
C LEU A 160 11.52 13.09 -16.50
N ILE A 161 10.32 12.89 -17.06
CA ILE A 161 9.12 12.71 -16.22
C ILE A 161 9.19 11.44 -15.38
N ASP A 162 9.79 10.37 -15.90
CA ASP A 162 10.03 9.13 -15.17
C ASP A 162 11.06 9.34 -14.03
N LEU A 163 12.08 10.14 -14.27
CA LEU A 163 13.03 10.52 -13.23
C LEU A 163 12.34 11.33 -12.13
N LEU A 164 11.56 12.36 -12.49
CA LEU A 164 10.82 13.18 -11.55
C LEU A 164 9.79 12.38 -10.76
N HIS A 165 9.14 11.40 -11.40
CA HIS A 165 8.25 10.46 -10.72
C HIS A 165 9.00 9.60 -9.69
N ARG A 166 10.14 9.02 -10.06
CA ARG A 166 10.98 8.22 -9.14
C ARG A 166 11.55 9.03 -7.98
N LEU A 167 11.78 10.33 -8.20
CA LEU A 167 12.23 11.25 -7.15
C LEU A 167 11.07 11.73 -6.26
N GLY A 168 9.83 11.34 -6.55
CA GLY A 168 8.65 11.77 -5.80
C GLY A 168 8.28 13.24 -5.97
N LEU A 169 8.79 13.88 -7.02
CA LEU A 169 8.51 15.29 -7.34
C LEU A 169 7.20 15.46 -8.09
N VAL A 170 6.88 14.47 -8.92
CA VAL A 170 5.68 14.42 -9.75
C VAL A 170 5.14 12.99 -9.72
N LEU A 171 3.82 12.80 -9.72
CA LEU A 171 3.24 11.50 -9.99
C LEU A 171 2.75 11.46 -11.44
N SER A 172 3.33 10.58 -12.23
CA SER A 172 2.99 10.38 -13.64
C SER A 172 2.73 8.90 -13.91
N PHE A 173 1.62 8.59 -14.57
CA PHE A 173 1.17 7.22 -14.89
C PHE A 173 0.96 7.07 -16.39
N ARG A 174 2.04 7.18 -17.16
CA ARG A 174 2.02 7.18 -18.64
C ARG A 174 1.40 5.93 -19.26
N ASN A 175 1.58 4.79 -18.60
CA ASN A 175 1.10 3.49 -19.06
C ASN A 175 -0.39 3.23 -18.73
N HIS A 176 -1.06 4.14 -18.00
CA HIS A 176 -2.46 3.97 -17.63
C HIS A 176 -3.38 4.86 -18.48
N PRO A 177 -4.32 4.29 -19.26
CA PRO A 177 -5.14 5.05 -20.25
C PRO A 177 -5.91 6.25 -19.67
N LEU A 178 -6.38 6.16 -18.42
CA LEU A 178 -7.15 7.22 -17.76
C LEU A 178 -6.29 8.23 -17.00
N LEU A 179 -5.02 7.93 -16.74
CA LEU A 179 -4.13 8.75 -15.94
C LEU A 179 -3.01 9.42 -16.76
N GLN A 180 -2.70 8.90 -17.94
CA GLN A 180 -1.56 9.32 -18.79
C GLN A 180 -1.60 10.79 -19.23
N SER A 181 -2.76 11.41 -19.24
CA SER A 181 -2.95 12.81 -19.69
C SER A 181 -2.70 13.85 -18.60
N THR A 182 -2.43 13.43 -17.35
CA THR A 182 -2.32 14.34 -16.20
C THR A 182 -1.13 13.95 -15.34
N ASN A 183 -0.33 14.92 -14.98
CA ASN A 183 0.73 14.79 -13.98
C ASN A 183 0.29 15.46 -12.69
N VAL A 184 0.46 14.78 -11.56
CA VAL A 184 0.22 15.36 -10.25
C VAL A 184 1.51 16.01 -9.78
N LEU A 185 1.50 17.31 -9.55
CA LEU A 185 2.63 18.08 -9.07
C LEU A 185 2.75 18.03 -7.54
N ASN A 186 1.61 17.92 -6.87
CA ASN A 186 1.54 17.84 -5.43
C ASN A 186 1.05 16.46 -4.99
N PRO A 187 1.95 15.50 -4.72
CA PRO A 187 1.57 14.18 -4.26
C PRO A 187 0.72 14.17 -2.98
N ASP A 188 0.87 15.18 -2.12
CA ASP A 188 0.03 15.37 -0.93
C ASP A 188 -1.45 15.55 -1.28
N TRP A 189 -1.77 16.13 -2.44
CA TRP A 189 -3.14 16.16 -2.96
C TRP A 189 -3.75 14.76 -3.10
N VAL A 190 -2.99 13.79 -3.61
CA VAL A 190 -3.45 12.40 -3.74
C VAL A 190 -3.64 11.76 -2.38
N THR A 191 -2.64 11.86 -1.50
CA THR A 191 -2.68 11.21 -0.19
C THR A 191 -3.79 11.76 0.69
N GLN A 192 -3.96 13.07 0.75
CA GLN A 192 -5.04 13.70 1.52
C GLN A 192 -6.44 13.35 0.97
N GLY A 193 -6.61 13.32 -0.36
CA GLY A 193 -7.87 12.91 -0.97
C GLY A 193 -8.23 11.45 -0.64
N ILE A 194 -7.25 10.55 -0.72
CA ILE A 194 -7.43 9.14 -0.34
C ILE A 194 -7.71 9.02 1.18
N TYR A 195 -6.96 9.73 2.01
CA TYR A 195 -7.13 9.68 3.46
C TYR A 195 -8.50 10.21 3.90
N ALA A 196 -9.02 11.25 3.24
CA ALA A 196 -10.37 11.75 3.50
C ALA A 196 -11.43 10.66 3.27
N LEU A 197 -11.30 9.88 2.17
CA LEU A 197 -12.21 8.75 1.91
C LEU A 197 -12.04 7.62 2.94
N LEU A 198 -10.81 7.24 3.25
CA LEU A 198 -10.52 6.16 4.19
C LEU A 198 -10.95 6.49 5.63
N SER A 199 -10.97 7.78 5.98
CA SER A 199 -11.33 8.28 7.32
C SER A 199 -12.81 8.62 7.46
N ASP A 200 -13.60 8.60 6.37
CA ASP A 200 -15.02 8.97 6.44
C ASP A 200 -15.82 7.94 7.23
N GLU A 201 -16.36 8.35 8.37
CA GLU A 201 -17.10 7.49 9.30
C GLU A 201 -18.40 6.93 8.69
N ILE A 202 -19.06 7.65 7.80
CA ILE A 202 -20.27 7.16 7.13
C ILE A 202 -19.91 6.05 6.14
N LEU A 203 -18.85 6.26 5.37
CA LEU A 203 -18.35 5.29 4.42
C LEU A 203 -17.91 4.00 5.13
N LYS A 204 -17.23 4.12 6.25
CA LYS A 204 -16.73 3.01 7.05
C LYS A 204 -17.86 2.23 7.77
N THR A 205 -18.73 2.93 8.53
CA THR A 205 -19.68 2.27 9.43
C THR A 205 -20.99 1.93 8.74
N LYS A 206 -21.59 2.87 7.98
CA LYS A 206 -22.90 2.70 7.37
C LYS A 206 -22.84 2.05 6.00
N LYS A 207 -21.84 2.44 5.19
CA LYS A 207 -21.71 1.99 3.80
C LYS A 207 -20.71 0.85 3.59
N LYS A 208 -19.98 0.46 4.66
CA LYS A 208 -19.05 -0.68 4.65
C LYS A 208 -18.08 -0.64 3.45
N GLY A 209 -17.55 0.54 3.15
CA GLY A 209 -16.61 0.77 2.07
C GLY A 209 -17.20 0.93 0.67
N ILE A 210 -18.53 0.87 0.50
CA ILE A 210 -19.20 1.04 -0.80
C ILE A 210 -19.52 2.52 -1.02
N PHE A 211 -19.09 3.09 -2.14
CA PHE A 211 -19.33 4.49 -2.48
C PHE A 211 -19.58 4.70 -3.97
N SER A 212 -20.20 5.83 -4.30
CA SER A 212 -20.39 6.33 -5.67
C SER A 212 -19.60 7.62 -5.88
N VAL A 213 -19.40 8.04 -7.12
CA VAL A 213 -18.71 9.29 -7.45
C VAL A 213 -19.34 10.50 -6.74
N SER A 214 -20.68 10.53 -6.63
CA SER A 214 -21.41 11.62 -5.97
C SER A 214 -21.09 11.78 -4.48
N GLU A 215 -20.57 10.74 -3.82
CA GLU A 215 -20.21 10.84 -2.42
C GLU A 215 -18.89 11.56 -2.18
N LEU A 216 -18.02 11.61 -3.21
CA LEU A 216 -16.78 12.37 -3.13
C LEU A 216 -17.07 13.86 -2.89
N THR A 217 -18.14 14.41 -3.49
CA THR A 217 -18.58 15.81 -3.28
C THR A 217 -18.94 16.09 -1.80
N ARG A 218 -19.41 15.09 -1.07
CA ARG A 218 -19.68 15.19 0.38
C ARG A 218 -18.41 15.08 1.23
N ILE A 219 -17.49 14.21 0.82
CA ILE A 219 -16.32 13.83 1.63
C ILE A 219 -15.15 14.79 1.43
N LEU A 220 -14.95 15.23 0.18
CA LEU A 220 -13.80 16.02 -0.22
C LEU A 220 -14.12 17.54 -0.20
N ASP A 221 -13.13 18.35 0.06
CA ASP A 221 -13.21 19.80 -0.13
C ASP A 221 -13.37 20.13 -1.62
N ASN A 222 -14.51 20.68 -2.01
CA ASN A 222 -14.85 20.96 -3.40
C ASN A 222 -13.95 22.02 -4.06
N GLN A 223 -13.29 22.89 -3.30
CA GLN A 223 -12.34 23.85 -3.86
C GLN A 223 -11.07 23.15 -4.32
N ARG A 224 -10.54 22.24 -3.48
CA ARG A 224 -9.32 21.48 -3.78
C ARG A 224 -9.59 20.26 -4.68
N TYR A 225 -10.76 19.62 -4.54
CA TYR A 225 -11.18 18.43 -5.29
C TYR A 225 -12.47 18.69 -6.09
N PRO A 226 -12.42 19.48 -7.16
CA PRO A 226 -13.61 19.77 -7.97
C PRO A 226 -14.14 18.47 -8.63
N GLU A 227 -15.46 18.38 -8.85
CA GLU A 227 -16.13 17.18 -9.38
C GLU A 227 -15.48 16.59 -10.62
N LYS A 228 -14.99 17.43 -11.54
CA LYS A 228 -14.25 17.00 -12.74
C LYS A 228 -13.00 16.15 -12.45
N ARG A 229 -12.49 16.19 -11.23
CA ARG A 229 -11.29 15.43 -10.78
C ARG A 229 -11.63 14.18 -9.96
N HIS A 230 -12.88 13.96 -9.59
CA HIS A 230 -13.28 12.79 -8.81
C HIS A 230 -12.96 11.48 -9.53
N HIS A 231 -13.25 11.39 -10.83
CA HIS A 231 -12.91 10.21 -11.62
C HIS A 231 -11.40 9.95 -11.69
N PHE A 232 -10.60 10.99 -11.77
CA PHE A 232 -9.14 10.87 -11.75
C PHE A 232 -8.64 10.31 -10.40
N LEU A 233 -9.13 10.82 -9.27
CA LEU A 233 -8.79 10.30 -7.95
C LEU A 233 -9.21 8.84 -7.78
N ILE A 234 -10.42 8.46 -8.23
CA ILE A 234 -10.87 7.06 -8.20
C ILE A 234 -9.98 6.18 -9.08
N SER A 235 -9.57 6.65 -10.27
CA SER A 235 -8.67 5.91 -11.16
C SER A 235 -7.30 5.69 -10.52
N LEU A 236 -6.76 6.69 -9.80
CA LEU A 236 -5.54 6.52 -9.00
C LEU A 236 -5.73 5.46 -7.90
N MET A 237 -6.86 5.51 -7.19
CA MET A 237 -7.16 4.50 -6.18
C MET A 237 -7.28 3.09 -6.76
N GLN A 238 -7.79 2.95 -7.99
CA GLN A 238 -7.84 1.67 -8.68
C GLN A 238 -6.45 1.19 -9.13
N GLU A 239 -5.61 2.08 -9.65
CA GLU A 239 -4.21 1.80 -9.99
C GLU A 239 -3.42 1.35 -8.76
N PHE A 240 -3.63 2.02 -7.64
CA PHE A 240 -3.05 1.66 -6.34
C PHE A 240 -3.71 0.44 -5.69
N GLN A 241 -4.65 -0.22 -6.37
CA GLN A 241 -5.37 -1.38 -5.83
C GLN A 241 -5.98 -1.11 -4.43
N LEU A 242 -6.51 0.09 -4.22
CA LEU A 242 -7.20 0.50 -2.99
C LEU A 242 -8.71 0.33 -3.11
N CYS A 243 -9.24 0.40 -4.33
CA CYS A 243 -10.65 0.19 -4.60
C CYS A 243 -10.88 -0.51 -5.96
N PHE A 244 -12.10 -0.97 -6.18
CA PHE A 244 -12.53 -1.48 -7.49
C PHE A 244 -13.99 -1.15 -7.74
N LYS A 245 -14.36 -1.08 -9.02
CA LYS A 245 -15.74 -0.86 -9.46
C LYS A 245 -16.55 -2.14 -9.27
N LEU A 246 -17.71 -2.03 -8.62
CA LEU A 246 -18.67 -3.12 -8.52
C LEU A 246 -19.36 -3.32 -9.88
N ASN A 247 -19.64 -4.60 -10.21
CA ASN A 247 -20.28 -4.93 -11.48
C ASN A 247 -21.68 -4.31 -11.57
N GLN A 248 -22.05 -3.94 -12.80
CA GLN A 248 -23.37 -3.39 -13.18
C GLN A 248 -23.81 -2.14 -12.40
N SER A 249 -22.93 -1.52 -11.60
CA SER A 249 -23.24 -0.32 -10.83
C SER A 249 -22.22 0.79 -11.09
N GLN A 250 -22.58 2.03 -10.75
CA GLN A 250 -21.66 3.16 -10.69
C GLN A 250 -21.02 3.29 -9.28
N GLN A 251 -20.91 2.16 -8.58
CA GLN A 251 -20.37 2.09 -7.23
C GLN A 251 -18.98 1.45 -7.22
N TYR A 252 -18.21 1.81 -6.21
CA TYR A 252 -16.88 1.30 -5.94
C TYR A 252 -16.82 0.73 -4.53
N LEU A 253 -15.92 -0.22 -4.30
CA LEU A 253 -15.65 -0.80 -2.98
C LEU A 253 -14.19 -0.56 -2.60
N ILE A 254 -13.98 -0.14 -1.37
CA ILE A 254 -12.67 -0.07 -0.70
C ILE A 254 -12.58 -1.25 0.28
N PRO A 255 -11.82 -2.33 -0.02
CA PRO A 255 -11.75 -3.52 0.85
C PRO A 255 -11.24 -3.22 2.26
N GLY A 256 -10.33 -2.25 2.42
CA GLY A 256 -9.82 -1.82 3.73
C GLY A 256 -10.87 -1.24 4.68
N LEU A 257 -12.05 -0.85 4.15
CA LEU A 257 -13.17 -0.33 4.95
C LEU A 257 -14.28 -1.37 5.21
N LEU A 258 -14.09 -2.61 4.75
CA LEU A 258 -15.01 -3.70 5.06
C LEU A 258 -15.08 -3.96 6.58
N PRO A 259 -16.18 -4.52 7.08
CA PRO A 259 -16.28 -4.99 8.47
C PRO A 259 -15.14 -5.93 8.82
N LYS A 260 -14.68 -5.90 10.08
CA LYS A 260 -13.68 -6.86 10.59
C LYS A 260 -14.31 -8.23 10.86
N GLU A 261 -15.58 -8.22 11.20
CA GLU A 261 -16.34 -9.42 11.57
C GLU A 261 -16.46 -10.36 10.38
N GLU A 262 -16.13 -11.62 10.63
CA GLU A 262 -16.29 -12.70 9.68
C GLU A 262 -17.78 -13.04 9.50
N PRO A 263 -18.27 -13.28 8.28
CA PRO A 263 -19.65 -13.73 8.06
C PRO A 263 -19.93 -15.11 8.67
N GLU A 264 -21.15 -15.36 9.09
CA GLU A 264 -21.54 -16.61 9.79
C GLU A 264 -21.32 -17.89 8.99
N ASN A 265 -21.27 -17.86 7.68
CA ASN A 265 -21.23 -19.04 6.79
C ASN A 265 -19.86 -19.23 6.13
N THR A 266 -18.76 -19.07 6.86
CA THR A 266 -17.39 -19.26 6.34
C THR A 266 -16.85 -20.67 6.58
N ASP A 267 -17.50 -21.49 7.42
CA ASP A 267 -17.19 -22.89 7.58
C ASP A 267 -17.69 -23.70 6.37
N LEU A 268 -16.75 -24.25 5.60
CA LEU A 268 -17.03 -25.06 4.42
C LEU A 268 -17.25 -26.55 4.74
N GLY A 269 -17.30 -26.93 6.03
CA GLY A 269 -17.55 -28.30 6.50
C GLY A 269 -16.32 -29.23 6.39
N GLN A 270 -16.60 -30.52 6.48
CA GLN A 270 -15.57 -31.57 6.46
C GLN A 270 -15.14 -31.90 5.02
N ASN A 271 -13.98 -32.58 4.89
CA ASN A 271 -13.42 -33.04 3.62
C ASN A 271 -13.05 -31.88 2.66
N CYS A 272 -12.33 -30.89 3.18
CA CYS A 272 -11.79 -29.78 2.40
C CYS A 272 -10.33 -30.00 2.03
N LEU A 273 -9.91 -29.39 0.91
CA LEU A 273 -8.50 -29.20 0.59
C LEU A 273 -8.03 -27.95 1.34
N ASN A 274 -7.03 -28.10 2.21
CA ASN A 274 -6.47 -27.02 3.01
C ASN A 274 -5.06 -26.70 2.55
N PHE A 275 -4.74 -25.40 2.54
CA PHE A 275 -3.44 -24.88 2.18
C PHE A 275 -3.17 -23.60 2.98
N GLN A 276 -1.91 -23.30 3.27
CA GLN A 276 -1.52 -22.13 4.07
C GLN A 276 -0.33 -21.42 3.46
N TYR A 277 -0.33 -20.08 3.56
CA TYR A 277 0.86 -19.27 3.43
C TYR A 277 1.31 -18.82 4.82
N HIS A 278 2.59 -19.01 5.15
CA HIS A 278 3.19 -18.48 6.36
C HIS A 278 4.16 -17.37 5.99
N TYR A 279 4.00 -16.23 6.64
CA TYR A 279 4.79 -15.04 6.36
C TYR A 279 5.68 -14.70 7.55
N ARG A 280 6.88 -14.24 7.27
CA ARG A 280 7.64 -13.56 8.33
C ARG A 280 6.94 -12.27 8.77
N ILE A 281 6.32 -11.57 7.80
CA ILE A 281 5.37 -10.49 8.01
C ILE A 281 4.27 -10.63 6.99
N LEU A 282 3.03 -10.46 7.45
CA LEU A 282 1.86 -10.39 6.57
C LEU A 282 1.45 -8.91 6.39
N PRO A 283 1.79 -8.26 5.27
CA PRO A 283 1.30 -6.93 4.97
C PRO A 283 -0.23 -6.92 4.83
N GLU A 284 -0.88 -5.96 5.47
CA GLU A 284 -2.35 -5.84 5.44
C GLU A 284 -2.92 -5.65 4.03
N SER A 285 -2.10 -5.09 3.14
CA SER A 285 -2.48 -4.92 1.73
C SER A 285 -2.64 -6.22 0.95
N ILE A 286 -2.06 -7.34 1.38
CA ILE A 286 -2.10 -8.60 0.62
C ILE A 286 -3.54 -9.07 0.44
N ILE A 287 -4.32 -9.17 1.53
CA ILE A 287 -5.70 -9.67 1.43
C ILE A 287 -6.61 -8.67 0.72
N SER A 288 -6.44 -7.37 0.94
CA SER A 288 -7.20 -6.33 0.22
C SER A 288 -6.95 -6.37 -1.28
N ARG A 289 -5.70 -6.52 -1.70
CA ARG A 289 -5.31 -6.67 -3.10
C ARG A 289 -5.79 -8.00 -3.69
N PHE A 290 -5.74 -9.07 -2.90
CA PHE A 290 -6.29 -10.35 -3.31
C PHE A 290 -7.80 -10.24 -3.61
N ILE A 291 -8.59 -9.57 -2.75
CA ILE A 291 -10.01 -9.30 -2.97
C ILE A 291 -10.22 -8.54 -4.28
N ILE A 292 -9.39 -7.54 -4.58
CA ILE A 292 -9.49 -6.73 -5.80
C ILE A 292 -9.18 -7.57 -7.05
N ILE A 293 -8.10 -8.34 -7.03
CA ILE A 293 -7.64 -9.10 -8.21
C ILE A 293 -8.54 -10.30 -8.47
N SER A 294 -9.01 -10.97 -7.42
CA SER A 294 -9.89 -12.16 -7.52
C SER A 294 -11.32 -11.85 -7.94
N ARG A 295 -11.70 -10.57 -8.04
CA ARG A 295 -13.08 -10.11 -8.35
C ARG A 295 -13.74 -10.82 -9.54
N PHE A 296 -12.98 -11.19 -10.57
CA PHE A 296 -13.52 -11.86 -11.75
C PHE A 296 -14.01 -13.28 -11.46
N ILE A 297 -13.50 -13.92 -10.41
CA ILE A 297 -13.92 -15.25 -9.94
C ILE A 297 -15.17 -15.13 -9.05
N VAL A 298 -15.30 -14.01 -8.31
CA VAL A 298 -16.38 -13.78 -7.33
C VAL A 298 -17.66 -13.23 -7.96
N LEU A 299 -17.56 -12.47 -9.05
CA LEU A 299 -18.61 -11.57 -9.51
C LEU A 299 -19.71 -12.20 -10.38
N ASN A 300 -19.66 -13.50 -10.66
CA ASN A 300 -20.67 -14.13 -11.51
C ASN A 300 -21.97 -14.55 -10.78
N HIS A 301 -22.11 -14.30 -9.46
CA HIS A 301 -23.30 -14.62 -8.67
C HIS A 301 -23.94 -13.37 -8.04
N GLU A 302 -25.01 -12.83 -8.62
CA GLU A 302 -25.70 -11.62 -8.15
C GLU A 302 -26.33 -11.75 -6.74
N LYS A 303 -26.62 -12.95 -6.26
CA LYS A 303 -27.30 -13.17 -4.96
C LYS A 303 -26.38 -13.17 -3.73
N ILE A 304 -25.06 -13.21 -3.89
CA ILE A 304 -24.10 -13.47 -2.81
C ILE A 304 -23.26 -12.24 -2.44
N HIS A 305 -23.40 -11.11 -3.14
CA HIS A 305 -22.59 -9.90 -2.99
C HIS A 305 -22.55 -9.28 -1.58
N LYS A 306 -23.48 -9.56 -0.70
CA LYS A 306 -23.51 -8.96 0.65
C LYS A 306 -22.73 -9.74 1.72
N GLN A 307 -22.26 -10.96 1.43
CA GLN A 307 -21.64 -11.84 2.44
C GLN A 307 -20.34 -12.52 1.99
N THR A 308 -19.75 -12.11 0.86
CA THR A 308 -18.66 -12.85 0.23
C THR A 308 -17.28 -12.35 0.66
N TYR A 309 -17.15 -11.19 1.28
CA TYR A 309 -15.86 -10.63 1.70
C TYR A 309 -16.00 -9.78 2.97
N TRP A 310 -14.95 -9.82 3.77
CA TRP A 310 -14.75 -8.99 4.95
C TRP A 310 -13.29 -8.52 4.96
N ARG A 311 -12.91 -7.68 5.93
CA ARG A 311 -11.58 -7.03 5.90
C ARG A 311 -10.41 -8.00 5.84
N SER A 312 -10.52 -9.16 6.52
CA SER A 312 -9.45 -10.16 6.59
C SER A 312 -9.71 -11.40 5.74
N GLY A 313 -10.73 -11.41 4.85
CA GLY A 313 -10.97 -12.59 4.05
C GLY A 313 -12.03 -12.46 2.96
N VAL A 314 -12.19 -13.55 2.21
CA VAL A 314 -13.11 -13.65 1.08
C VAL A 314 -13.53 -15.09 0.84
N ILE A 315 -14.76 -15.29 0.39
CA ILE A 315 -15.24 -16.55 -0.19
C ILE A 315 -15.28 -16.40 -1.70
N LEU A 316 -14.60 -17.30 -2.40
CA LEU A 316 -14.60 -17.39 -3.86
C LEU A 316 -15.44 -18.58 -4.33
N PHE A 317 -16.01 -18.43 -5.52
CA PHE A 317 -16.81 -19.45 -6.18
C PHE A 317 -16.16 -19.83 -7.49
N HIS A 318 -15.92 -21.13 -7.69
CA HIS A 318 -15.54 -21.70 -8.98
C HIS A 318 -16.79 -22.30 -9.60
N GLN A 319 -17.28 -21.70 -10.68
CA GLN A 319 -18.53 -22.09 -11.33
C GLN A 319 -18.38 -22.14 -12.84
N GLU A 320 -19.26 -22.89 -13.48
CA GLU A 320 -19.46 -22.89 -14.93
C GLU A 320 -20.97 -22.80 -15.21
N GLY A 321 -21.39 -21.76 -15.93
CA GLY A 321 -22.81 -21.45 -16.07
C GLY A 321 -23.45 -21.14 -14.70
N SER A 322 -24.51 -21.87 -14.36
CA SER A 322 -25.22 -21.75 -13.05
C SER A 322 -24.73 -22.74 -11.99
N GLU A 323 -23.80 -23.65 -12.33
CA GLU A 323 -23.34 -24.70 -11.44
C GLU A 323 -22.06 -24.31 -10.71
N ILE A 324 -22.11 -24.34 -9.36
CA ILE A 324 -20.94 -24.10 -8.50
C ILE A 324 -20.20 -25.43 -8.30
N PHE A 325 -18.96 -25.48 -8.71
CA PHE A 325 -18.10 -26.66 -8.55
C PHE A 325 -17.36 -26.67 -7.22
N ASN A 326 -16.80 -25.53 -6.86
CA ASN A 326 -16.02 -25.38 -5.63
C ASN A 326 -16.28 -24.04 -4.96
N LEU A 327 -16.11 -24.06 -3.65
CA LEU A 327 -16.06 -22.90 -2.78
C LEU A 327 -14.67 -22.81 -2.15
N ALA A 328 -14.08 -21.64 -2.11
CA ALA A 328 -12.84 -21.40 -1.39
C ALA A 328 -13.01 -20.29 -0.37
N CYS A 329 -12.71 -20.57 0.88
CA CYS A 329 -12.62 -19.58 1.94
C CYS A 329 -11.15 -19.23 2.16
N ILE A 330 -10.80 -17.95 1.98
CA ILE A 330 -9.46 -17.41 2.19
C ILE A 330 -9.52 -16.46 3.37
N LYS A 331 -8.69 -16.70 4.40
CA LYS A 331 -8.65 -15.91 5.65
C LYS A 331 -7.22 -15.51 5.97
N ALA A 332 -7.00 -14.24 6.27
CA ALA A 332 -5.76 -13.75 6.82
C ALA A 332 -5.86 -13.70 8.36
N ASP A 333 -4.85 -14.27 9.01
CA ASP A 333 -4.57 -14.12 10.43
C ASP A 333 -3.33 -13.26 10.58
N PHE A 334 -3.51 -12.02 11.02
CA PHE A 334 -2.42 -11.06 11.14
C PHE A 334 -1.58 -11.28 12.40
N GLU A 335 -2.13 -11.91 13.44
CA GLU A 335 -1.39 -12.26 14.67
C GLU A 335 -0.43 -13.40 14.38
N ASP A 336 -0.94 -14.48 13.80
CA ASP A 336 -0.15 -15.66 13.40
C ASP A 336 0.64 -15.43 12.10
N LYS A 337 0.39 -14.33 11.38
CA LYS A 337 1.01 -14.00 10.08
C LYS A 337 0.81 -15.08 9.04
N LYS A 338 -0.41 -15.61 8.95
CA LYS A 338 -0.79 -16.69 8.04
C LYS A 338 -1.97 -16.31 7.18
N ILE A 339 -2.03 -16.92 6.00
CA ILE A 339 -3.25 -16.95 5.19
C ILE A 339 -3.68 -18.41 5.07
N PHE A 340 -4.91 -18.67 5.47
CA PHE A 340 -5.55 -19.97 5.35
C PHE A 340 -6.42 -20.02 4.10
N ILE A 341 -6.30 -21.09 3.33
CA ILE A 341 -7.10 -21.35 2.14
C ILE A 341 -7.77 -22.71 2.34
N THR A 342 -9.09 -22.71 2.40
CA THR A 342 -9.91 -23.92 2.54
C THR A 342 -10.81 -24.06 1.33
N ILE A 343 -10.77 -25.18 0.61
CA ILE A 343 -11.55 -25.40 -0.62
C ILE A 343 -12.42 -26.63 -0.45
N ASN A 344 -13.73 -26.45 -0.66
CA ASN A 344 -14.74 -27.52 -0.68
C ASN A 344 -15.32 -27.68 -2.10
N GLY A 345 -16.16 -28.70 -2.32
CA GLY A 345 -16.83 -29.02 -3.58
C GLY A 345 -16.21 -30.21 -4.30
N ARG A 346 -16.21 -30.20 -5.64
CA ARG A 346 -15.78 -31.33 -6.48
C ARG A 346 -14.29 -31.63 -6.32
N ASP A 347 -13.94 -32.86 -5.97
CA ASP A 347 -12.55 -33.28 -5.75
C ASP A 347 -11.66 -33.08 -7.01
N GLN A 348 -12.21 -33.34 -8.17
CA GLN A 348 -11.47 -33.28 -9.44
C GLN A 348 -11.03 -31.87 -9.81
N THR A 349 -11.74 -30.83 -9.34
CA THR A 349 -11.48 -29.43 -9.69
C THR A 349 -10.83 -28.62 -8.56
N ARG A 350 -10.75 -29.15 -7.32
CA ARG A 350 -10.18 -28.42 -6.16
C ARG A 350 -8.73 -27.98 -6.39
N ARG A 351 -7.89 -28.89 -6.94
CA ARG A 351 -6.47 -28.59 -7.18
C ARG A 351 -6.28 -27.51 -8.24
N LEU A 352 -7.11 -27.55 -9.28
CA LEU A 352 -7.09 -26.49 -10.30
C LEU A 352 -7.51 -25.14 -9.71
N PHE A 353 -8.56 -25.15 -8.88
CA PHE A 353 -9.01 -23.92 -8.22
C PHE A 353 -7.96 -23.39 -7.24
N LEU A 354 -7.28 -24.25 -6.47
CA LEU A 354 -6.13 -23.87 -5.66
C LEU A 354 -5.02 -23.25 -6.50
N ALA A 355 -4.69 -23.84 -7.66
CA ALA A 355 -3.66 -23.29 -8.55
C ALA A 355 -3.98 -21.90 -9.04
N LEU A 356 -5.25 -21.60 -9.39
CA LEU A 356 -5.71 -20.25 -9.76
C LEU A 356 -5.56 -19.27 -8.59
N ILE A 357 -5.93 -19.68 -7.38
CA ILE A 357 -5.79 -18.84 -6.17
C ILE A 357 -4.29 -18.56 -5.91
N ARG A 358 -3.44 -19.57 -6.00
CA ARG A 358 -1.97 -19.43 -5.83
C ARG A 358 -1.36 -18.49 -6.88
N ASP A 359 -1.81 -18.55 -8.14
CA ASP A 359 -1.34 -17.64 -9.21
C ASP A 359 -1.63 -16.18 -8.86
N ILE A 360 -2.82 -15.88 -8.30
CA ILE A 360 -3.15 -14.54 -7.82
C ILE A 360 -2.22 -14.11 -6.69
N PHE A 361 -2.01 -14.98 -5.67
CA PHE A 361 -1.08 -14.67 -4.59
C PHE A 361 0.34 -14.46 -5.12
N GLN A 362 0.81 -15.30 -6.03
CA GLN A 362 2.15 -15.16 -6.63
C GLN A 362 2.33 -13.81 -7.34
N LYS A 363 1.31 -13.35 -8.08
CA LYS A 363 1.32 -12.02 -8.71
C LYS A 363 1.42 -10.90 -7.68
N ILE A 364 0.73 -11.04 -6.54
CA ILE A 364 0.81 -10.08 -5.44
C ILE A 364 2.19 -10.15 -4.77
N HIS A 365 2.67 -11.35 -4.43
CA HIS A 365 3.97 -11.55 -3.78
C HIS A 365 5.13 -10.98 -4.61
N ASN A 366 5.10 -11.15 -5.93
CA ASN A 366 6.12 -10.62 -6.84
C ASN A 366 6.22 -9.09 -6.88
N THR A 367 5.24 -8.37 -6.33
CA THR A 367 5.32 -6.91 -6.22
C THR A 367 6.11 -6.44 -5.00
N PHE A 368 6.46 -7.34 -4.10
CA PHE A 368 7.25 -7.06 -2.91
C PHE A 368 8.71 -7.50 -3.15
N ALA A 369 9.66 -6.61 -2.94
CA ALA A 369 11.08 -6.90 -3.26
C ALA A 369 11.69 -8.02 -2.39
N ASN A 370 11.29 -8.10 -1.11
CA ASN A 370 11.88 -9.01 -0.12
C ASN A 370 10.81 -9.65 0.77
N LEU A 371 9.72 -10.15 0.18
CA LEU A 371 8.67 -10.83 0.94
C LEU A 371 9.10 -12.27 1.25
N GLU A 372 9.30 -12.57 2.54
CA GLU A 372 9.56 -13.93 3.00
C GLU A 372 8.22 -14.64 3.25
N VAL A 373 7.90 -15.59 2.40
CA VAL A 373 6.68 -16.41 2.47
C VAL A 373 7.00 -17.85 2.15
N SER A 374 6.41 -18.77 2.89
CA SER A 374 6.47 -20.21 2.66
C SER A 374 5.07 -20.81 2.49
N GLU A 375 4.99 -21.90 1.76
CA GLU A 375 3.77 -22.63 1.45
C GLU A 375 3.68 -23.88 2.30
N TRP A 376 2.50 -24.14 2.89
CA TRP A 376 2.32 -25.24 3.83
C TRP A 376 1.03 -25.98 3.55
N VAL A 377 1.08 -27.30 3.72
CA VAL A 377 -0.09 -28.19 3.58
C VAL A 377 -0.36 -28.85 4.95
N PRO A 378 -1.52 -28.60 5.57
CA PRO A 378 -1.92 -29.32 6.79
C PRO A 378 -2.02 -30.82 6.54
N VAL A 379 -1.55 -31.61 7.51
CA VAL A 379 -1.59 -33.08 7.40
C VAL A 379 -3.03 -33.56 7.60
N PRO A 380 -3.65 -34.20 6.60
CA PRO A 380 -5.02 -34.70 6.73
C PRO A 380 -5.17 -35.66 7.92
N ASN A 381 -6.28 -35.53 8.66
CA ASN A 381 -6.62 -36.32 9.84
C ASN A 381 -5.69 -36.20 11.07
N TYR A 382 -4.71 -35.29 11.03
CA TYR A 382 -3.82 -35.01 12.17
C TYR A 382 -3.78 -33.51 12.46
N PRO A 383 -4.87 -32.93 13.04
CA PRO A 383 -4.99 -31.48 13.23
C PRO A 383 -3.90 -30.87 14.14
N ASN A 384 -3.30 -31.69 15.02
CA ASN A 384 -2.21 -31.28 15.91
C ASN A 384 -0.81 -31.49 15.32
N HIS A 385 -0.71 -32.06 14.12
CA HIS A 385 0.57 -32.23 13.45
C HIS A 385 0.96 -30.91 12.77
N PRO A 386 2.23 -30.45 12.88
CA PRO A 386 2.69 -29.30 12.11
C PRO A 386 2.41 -29.50 10.62
N PRO A 387 1.98 -28.46 9.89
CA PRO A 387 1.84 -28.53 8.45
C PRO A 387 3.17 -28.89 7.78
N LEU A 388 3.10 -29.47 6.59
CA LEU A 388 4.27 -29.81 5.76
C LEU A 388 4.59 -28.65 4.82
N ASP A 389 5.88 -28.32 4.70
CA ASP A 389 6.41 -27.32 3.76
C ASP A 389 6.38 -27.87 2.31
#